data_c0b3df13f209cf13b9f676325addc745
#
_entry.id   c0b3df13f209cf13b9f676325addc745
#
_cell.length_a   1.000
_cell.length_b   1.000
_cell.length_c   1.000
_cell.angle_alpha   90.00
_cell.angle_beta   90.00
_cell.angle_gamma   90.00
#
_symmetry.space_group_name_H-M   'P 1'
#
loop_
_entity.id
_entity.type
_entity.pdbx_description
1 polymer ?
#
loop_
_entity_poly.entity_id
_entity_poly.type
_entity_poly.pdbx_seq_one_letter_code
_entity_poly.pdbx_strand_id
1 'polypeptide(L)'
;MKTRFDKAKISGICVSVPEHKICIDDELESVFSNDIKTLKRMKKVIGLNTRYICDENTCVSDLGKHAANTLLQGLNIDKNSLDALIVVTQSPDFFMPSTACYLHQLLNLSSKTVAFDLGQACAGYLYGLFVAHSLIQSGLGKILLICGDTLSKFIHPKNMNLAPIFGDGVSATLIEKTDFNEAFFELGSDGKYFDKLIIPKGAMRIPKADIFNDDSLMQTEEFRQLENLYMDGANIFNMALESELKSFKEILEFSKVDEKDIAFHLFHQSNAYLVDCIKEELKLNDDKVPNFIMEKYANLSACSLPALLCELDTPKEFKASLSAFGAGLSWGSAVLNFKDLYTKDILIYTKEK
;
A
#
# COMPACT_ATOMS: atom_id res chain seq x y z
N MET A 1 0.64 -17.57 -9.56
CA MET A 1 1.41 -17.41 -10.84
C MET A 1 2.85 -17.07 -10.47
N LYS A 2 3.86 -17.70 -11.11
CA LYS A 2 5.28 -17.45 -10.83
C LYS A 2 5.98 -16.92 -12.07
N THR A 3 6.76 -15.86 -11.94
CA THR A 3 7.43 -15.17 -13.06
C THR A 3 8.79 -14.61 -12.63
N ARG A 4 9.76 -14.63 -13.55
CA ARG A 4 11.08 -14.02 -13.40
C ARG A 4 11.27 -12.91 -14.43
N PHE A 5 11.82 -11.79 -14.00
CA PHE A 5 12.28 -10.69 -14.84
C PHE A 5 13.77 -10.43 -14.59
N ASP A 6 14.45 -9.79 -15.53
CA ASP A 6 15.88 -9.52 -15.41
C ASP A 6 16.33 -8.16 -16.01
N LYS A 7 15.38 -7.31 -16.43
CA LYS A 7 15.68 -6.04 -17.13
C LYS A 7 15.27 -4.78 -16.38
N ALA A 8 14.76 -4.90 -15.15
CA ALA A 8 14.28 -3.76 -14.38
C ALA A 8 14.98 -3.67 -13.02
N LYS A 9 15.25 -2.46 -12.56
CA LYS A 9 15.70 -2.16 -11.20
C LYS A 9 14.83 -1.07 -10.57
N ILE A 10 14.68 -1.12 -9.26
CA ILE A 10 14.10 -0.02 -8.48
C ILE A 10 15.25 0.95 -8.15
N SER A 11 15.18 2.17 -8.69
CA SER A 11 16.23 3.19 -8.52
C SER A 11 15.99 4.07 -7.30
N GLY A 12 14.73 4.25 -6.90
CA GLY A 12 14.43 5.02 -5.70
C GLY A 12 12.96 4.96 -5.29
N ILE A 13 12.72 5.32 -4.04
CA ILE A 13 11.41 5.34 -3.39
C ILE A 13 11.31 6.58 -2.51
N CYS A 14 10.17 7.28 -2.58
CA CYS A 14 9.77 8.29 -1.61
C CYS A 14 8.33 8.02 -1.18
N VAL A 15 8.03 8.30 0.08
CA VAL A 15 6.68 8.16 0.66
C VAL A 15 6.23 9.49 1.21
N SER A 16 4.97 9.81 1.03
CA SER A 16 4.33 11.01 1.57
C SER A 16 3.11 10.63 2.39
N VAL A 17 2.99 11.19 3.59
CA VAL A 17 1.80 11.13 4.46
C VAL A 17 1.28 12.55 4.69
N PRO A 18 -0.02 12.74 4.99
CA PRO A 18 -0.58 14.07 5.27
C PRO A 18 -0.04 14.67 6.58
N GLU A 19 -0.24 15.96 6.81
CA GLU A 19 0.24 16.65 8.02
C GLU A 19 -0.55 16.33 9.29
N HIS A 20 -1.80 15.91 9.17
CA HIS A 20 -2.68 15.68 10.32
C HIS A 20 -2.31 14.35 11.01
N LYS A 21 -1.46 14.46 12.02
CA LYS A 21 -1.05 13.35 12.89
C LYS A 21 -2.03 13.18 14.05
N ILE A 22 -2.46 11.96 14.30
CA ILE A 22 -3.32 11.58 15.43
C ILE A 22 -2.56 10.60 16.32
N CYS A 23 -2.55 10.88 17.62
CA CYS A 23 -2.17 9.90 18.64
C CYS A 23 -3.40 9.09 19.05
N ILE A 24 -3.32 7.76 19.08
CA ILE A 24 -4.44 6.91 19.43
C ILE A 24 -4.98 7.19 20.85
N ASP A 25 -4.13 7.68 21.76
CA ASP A 25 -4.56 8.04 23.12
C ASP A 25 -5.52 9.24 23.12
N ASP A 26 -5.41 10.15 22.14
CA ASP A 26 -6.29 11.32 22.01
C ASP A 26 -7.69 10.93 21.49
N GLU A 27 -7.85 9.70 21.00
CA GLU A 27 -9.11 9.16 20.46
C GLU A 27 -9.94 8.40 21.52
N LEU A 28 -9.53 8.39 22.79
CA LEU A 28 -10.20 7.63 23.86
C LEU A 28 -11.70 7.96 23.96
N GLU A 29 -12.08 9.23 23.89
CA GLU A 29 -13.48 9.65 23.97
C GLU A 29 -14.17 9.51 22.61
N SER A 30 -13.57 10.04 21.56
CA SER A 30 -14.21 10.22 20.24
C SER A 30 -14.44 8.91 19.49
N VAL A 31 -13.47 7.97 19.57
CA VAL A 31 -13.51 6.68 18.85
C VAL A 31 -13.82 5.54 19.80
N PHE A 32 -13.18 5.51 20.97
CA PHE A 32 -13.28 4.37 21.90
C PHE A 32 -14.41 4.53 22.94
N SER A 33 -15.15 5.65 22.94
CA SER A 33 -16.25 5.89 23.90
C SER A 33 -15.82 5.68 25.37
N ASN A 34 -14.59 6.07 25.70
CA ASN A 34 -13.91 5.88 26.99
C ASN A 34 -13.59 4.42 27.36
N ASP A 35 -13.62 3.48 26.40
CA ASP A 35 -13.17 2.11 26.64
C ASP A 35 -11.64 2.00 26.62
N ILE A 36 -11.03 2.31 27.77
CA ILE A 36 -9.57 2.20 28.00
C ILE A 36 -9.06 0.78 27.73
N LYS A 37 -9.87 -0.26 27.99
CA LYS A 37 -9.46 -1.66 27.82
C LYS A 37 -9.25 -1.98 26.34
N THR A 38 -10.20 -1.59 25.50
CA THR A 38 -10.09 -1.77 24.04
C THR A 38 -8.93 -0.95 23.47
N LEU A 39 -8.76 0.32 23.87
CA LEU A 39 -7.62 1.16 23.46
C LEU A 39 -6.27 0.49 23.81
N LYS A 40 -6.09 0.03 25.06
CA LYS A 40 -4.86 -0.66 25.49
C LYS A 40 -4.61 -1.94 24.69
N ARG A 41 -5.67 -2.69 24.35
CA ARG A 41 -5.57 -3.88 23.50
C ARG A 41 -5.10 -3.52 22.09
N MET A 42 -5.67 -2.48 21.48
CA MET A 42 -5.26 -2.01 20.17
C MET A 42 -3.78 -1.60 20.14
N LYS A 43 -3.33 -0.82 21.12
CA LYS A 43 -1.91 -0.44 21.25
C LYS A 43 -1.01 -1.66 21.36
N LYS A 44 -1.36 -2.65 22.20
CA LYS A 44 -0.50 -3.79 22.48
C LYS A 44 -0.51 -4.85 21.38
N VAL A 45 -1.68 -5.17 20.82
CA VAL A 45 -1.84 -6.30 19.88
C VAL A 45 -1.66 -5.86 18.45
N ILE A 46 -2.27 -4.73 18.08
CA ILE A 46 -2.16 -4.22 16.72
C ILE A 46 -0.86 -3.45 16.50
N GLY A 47 -0.25 -2.95 17.59
CA GLY A 47 1.00 -2.17 17.53
C GLY A 47 0.79 -0.69 17.23
N LEU A 48 -0.42 -0.14 17.47
CA LEU A 48 -0.77 1.23 17.11
C LEU A 48 -0.30 2.24 18.14
N ASN A 49 0.28 3.35 17.69
CA ASN A 49 0.56 4.52 18.54
C ASN A 49 0.13 5.82 17.87
N THR A 50 0.53 6.02 16.62
CA THR A 50 0.14 7.21 15.84
C THR A 50 -0.28 6.84 14.44
N ARG A 51 -1.05 7.71 13.80
CA ARG A 51 -1.43 7.62 12.39
C ARG A 51 -1.54 9.01 11.77
N TYR A 52 -1.56 9.04 10.45
CA TYR A 52 -1.75 10.26 9.67
C TYR A 52 -2.97 10.10 8.78
N ILE A 53 -3.86 11.11 8.75
CA ILE A 53 -5.07 11.08 7.93
C ILE A 53 -5.22 12.35 7.11
N CYS A 54 -5.74 12.21 5.91
CA CYS A 54 -6.05 13.32 5.02
C CYS A 54 -7.25 14.14 5.51
N ASP A 55 -7.22 15.43 5.21
CA ASP A 55 -8.41 16.26 5.25
C ASP A 55 -9.37 15.88 4.09
N GLU A 56 -10.55 16.53 4.05
CA GLU A 56 -11.58 16.26 3.05
C GLU A 56 -11.09 16.49 1.60
N ASN A 57 -10.15 17.39 1.41
CA ASN A 57 -9.72 17.89 0.10
C ASN A 57 -8.41 17.27 -0.39
N THR A 58 -7.63 16.59 0.47
CA THR A 58 -6.36 15.95 0.11
C THR A 58 -6.61 14.54 -0.39
N CYS A 59 -6.16 14.23 -1.59
CA CYS A 59 -6.37 12.95 -2.26
C CYS A 59 -5.05 12.22 -2.57
N VAL A 60 -5.17 11.04 -3.15
CA VAL A 60 -4.02 10.22 -3.57
C VAL A 60 -3.11 10.97 -4.52
N SER A 61 -3.67 11.76 -5.45
CA SER A 61 -2.88 12.53 -6.41
C SER A 61 -2.02 13.61 -5.76
N ASP A 62 -2.49 14.25 -4.66
CA ASP A 62 -1.73 15.29 -3.96
C ASP A 62 -0.49 14.71 -3.26
N LEU A 63 -0.69 13.64 -2.48
CA LEU A 63 0.41 12.92 -1.82
C LEU A 63 1.36 12.29 -2.85
N GLY A 64 0.80 11.70 -3.91
CA GLY A 64 1.55 11.10 -5.01
C GLY A 64 2.40 12.12 -5.77
N LYS A 65 1.87 13.31 -6.05
CA LYS A 65 2.61 14.43 -6.64
C LYS A 65 3.78 14.86 -5.75
N HIS A 66 3.55 14.98 -4.44
CA HIS A 66 4.58 15.38 -3.49
C HIS A 66 5.72 14.36 -3.44
N ALA A 67 5.40 13.08 -3.28
CA ALA A 67 6.37 11.99 -3.29
C ALA A 67 7.13 11.89 -4.62
N ALA A 68 6.41 11.97 -5.76
CA ALA A 68 6.99 11.90 -7.10
C ALA A 68 7.95 13.06 -7.39
N ASN A 69 7.57 14.30 -7.07
CA ASN A 69 8.44 15.45 -7.28
C ASN A 69 9.72 15.34 -6.45
N THR A 70 9.62 14.94 -5.19
CA THR A 70 10.78 14.74 -4.32
C THR A 70 11.71 13.65 -4.86
N LEU A 71 11.15 12.52 -5.30
CA LEU A 71 11.89 11.41 -5.88
C LEU A 71 12.63 11.81 -7.16
N LEU A 72 11.90 12.40 -8.12
CA LEU A 72 12.47 12.77 -9.41
C LEU A 72 13.53 13.87 -9.30
N GLN A 73 13.33 14.84 -8.41
CA GLN A 73 14.34 15.86 -8.10
C GLN A 73 15.58 15.25 -7.44
N GLY A 74 15.39 14.38 -6.44
CA GLY A 74 16.50 13.75 -5.73
C GLY A 74 17.38 12.87 -6.61
N LEU A 75 16.79 12.21 -7.60
CA LEU A 75 17.50 11.40 -8.61
C LEU A 75 17.91 12.18 -9.86
N ASN A 76 17.60 13.48 -9.93
CA ASN A 76 17.84 14.33 -11.12
C ASN A 76 17.25 13.74 -12.42
N ILE A 77 16.01 13.25 -12.34
CA ILE A 77 15.29 12.63 -13.47
C ILE A 77 14.48 13.69 -14.22
N ASP A 78 14.70 13.80 -15.54
CA ASP A 78 13.80 14.56 -16.41
C ASP A 78 12.45 13.86 -16.52
N LYS A 79 11.37 14.54 -16.13
CA LYS A 79 9.99 14.07 -16.20
C LYS A 79 9.58 13.62 -17.61
N ASN A 80 10.14 14.26 -18.65
CA ASN A 80 9.88 13.91 -20.05
C ASN A 80 10.52 12.58 -20.48
N SER A 81 11.42 12.03 -19.68
CA SER A 81 12.03 10.71 -19.91
C SER A 81 11.21 9.54 -19.39
N LEU A 82 10.07 9.81 -18.73
CA LEU A 82 9.17 8.77 -18.24
C LEU A 82 8.32 8.20 -19.37
N ASP A 83 8.34 6.88 -19.53
CA ASP A 83 7.53 6.16 -20.51
C ASP A 83 6.12 5.84 -20.00
N ALA A 84 5.99 5.58 -18.69
CA ALA A 84 4.70 5.29 -18.08
C ALA A 84 4.58 5.84 -16.64
N LEU A 85 3.34 6.21 -16.29
CA LEU A 85 2.85 6.51 -14.96
C LEU A 85 1.78 5.48 -14.61
N ILE A 86 2.02 4.70 -13.56
CA ILE A 86 1.07 3.70 -13.05
C ILE A 86 0.64 4.16 -11.64
N VAL A 87 -0.67 4.23 -11.40
CA VAL A 87 -1.21 4.50 -10.07
C VAL A 87 -1.93 3.26 -9.56
N VAL A 88 -1.58 2.79 -8.37
CA VAL A 88 -2.23 1.68 -7.68
C VAL A 88 -2.96 2.22 -6.47
N THR A 89 -4.28 2.21 -6.53
CA THR A 89 -5.13 2.76 -5.45
C THR A 89 -6.53 2.12 -5.44
N GLN A 90 -7.14 2.08 -4.26
CA GLN A 90 -8.56 1.77 -4.02
C GLN A 90 -9.38 3.02 -3.66
N SER A 91 -8.70 4.17 -3.55
CA SER A 91 -9.31 5.47 -3.25
C SER A 91 -9.00 6.49 -4.36
N PRO A 92 -9.45 6.24 -5.60
CA PRO A 92 -9.16 7.12 -6.73
C PRO A 92 -9.77 8.50 -6.52
N ASP A 93 -9.11 9.54 -7.04
CA ASP A 93 -9.61 10.92 -6.97
C ASP A 93 -10.99 11.07 -7.61
N PHE A 94 -11.22 10.35 -8.72
CA PHE A 94 -12.45 10.34 -9.48
C PHE A 94 -12.80 8.92 -9.95
N PHE A 95 -14.07 8.63 -10.16
CA PHE A 95 -14.45 7.40 -10.87
C PHE A 95 -13.98 7.39 -12.33
N MET A 96 -13.92 8.57 -12.94
CA MET A 96 -13.48 8.81 -14.31
C MET A 96 -13.12 10.30 -14.46
N PRO A 97 -11.94 10.64 -15.02
CA PRO A 97 -10.89 9.76 -15.52
C PRO A 97 -10.10 9.05 -14.41
N SER A 98 -9.11 8.20 -14.78
CA SER A 98 -8.19 7.59 -13.83
C SER A 98 -7.37 8.62 -13.06
N THR A 99 -6.99 8.32 -11.82
CA THR A 99 -6.09 9.15 -11.00
C THR A 99 -4.75 9.38 -11.71
N ALA A 100 -4.24 8.37 -12.43
CA ALA A 100 -3.02 8.50 -13.22
C ALA A 100 -3.13 9.60 -14.31
N CYS A 101 -4.27 9.72 -14.98
CA CYS A 101 -4.47 10.78 -15.96
C CYS A 101 -4.49 12.17 -15.31
N TYR A 102 -5.09 12.29 -14.12
CA TYR A 102 -5.08 13.56 -13.39
C TYR A 102 -3.67 13.89 -12.86
N LEU A 103 -3.00 12.91 -12.27
CA LEU A 103 -1.62 13.07 -11.78
C LEU A 103 -0.62 13.36 -12.92
N HIS A 104 -0.84 12.79 -14.11
CA HIS A 104 -0.07 13.10 -15.32
C HIS A 104 -0.10 14.61 -15.61
N GLN A 105 -1.27 15.25 -15.54
CA GLN A 105 -1.42 16.69 -15.69
C GLN A 105 -0.70 17.44 -14.55
N LEU A 106 -0.91 17.03 -13.30
CA LEU A 106 -0.33 17.70 -12.12
C LEU A 106 1.21 17.68 -12.12
N LEU A 107 1.79 16.63 -12.67
CA LEU A 107 3.24 16.46 -12.83
C LEU A 107 3.77 17.13 -14.12
N ASN A 108 2.87 17.60 -15.00
CA ASN A 108 3.22 18.15 -16.32
C ASN A 108 4.10 17.19 -17.13
N LEU A 109 3.63 15.94 -17.28
CA LEU A 109 4.34 14.91 -18.03
C LEU A 109 4.14 15.07 -19.55
N SER A 110 5.04 14.46 -20.33
CA SER A 110 4.94 14.41 -21.78
C SER A 110 3.69 13.63 -22.23
N SER A 111 3.02 14.07 -23.29
CA SER A 111 1.92 13.33 -23.92
C SER A 111 2.34 11.94 -24.47
N LYS A 112 3.63 11.63 -24.48
CA LYS A 112 4.16 10.30 -24.81
C LYS A 112 4.17 9.34 -23.60
N THR A 113 4.02 9.87 -22.37
CA THR A 113 3.96 9.06 -21.16
C THR A 113 2.60 8.39 -21.05
N VAL A 114 2.55 7.08 -21.05
CA VAL A 114 1.30 6.30 -20.85
C VAL A 114 0.88 6.40 -19.39
N ALA A 115 -0.42 6.62 -19.11
CA ALA A 115 -0.93 6.76 -17.76
C ALA A 115 -2.19 5.89 -17.54
N PHE A 116 -2.20 5.06 -16.48
CA PHE A 116 -3.35 4.22 -16.11
C PHE A 116 -3.32 3.81 -14.65
N ASP A 117 -4.51 3.44 -14.13
CA ASP A 117 -4.68 2.94 -12.76
C ASP A 117 -4.75 1.41 -12.72
N LEU A 118 -4.34 0.85 -11.57
CA LEU A 118 -4.56 -0.53 -11.17
C LEU A 118 -5.39 -0.53 -9.89
N GLY A 119 -6.58 -1.13 -9.94
CA GLY A 119 -7.48 -1.24 -8.80
C GLY A 119 -7.11 -2.40 -7.88
N GLN A 120 -6.00 -2.29 -7.17
CA GLN A 120 -5.52 -3.27 -6.19
C GLN A 120 -5.36 -2.60 -4.81
N ALA A 121 -5.65 -3.38 -3.75
CA ALA A 121 -5.53 -2.95 -2.36
C ALA A 121 -4.10 -3.16 -1.82
N CYS A 122 -3.96 -3.64 -0.58
CA CYS A 122 -2.69 -3.75 0.14
C CYS A 122 -1.61 -4.57 -0.60
N ALA A 123 -1.96 -5.61 -1.37
CA ALA A 123 -1.02 -6.33 -2.24
C ALA A 123 -0.60 -5.53 -3.49
N GLY A 124 -1.20 -4.35 -3.69
CA GLY A 124 -1.08 -3.54 -4.90
C GLY A 124 0.33 -3.14 -5.26
N TYR A 125 1.21 -2.92 -4.28
CA TYR A 125 2.61 -2.60 -4.57
C TYR A 125 3.29 -3.72 -5.37
N LEU A 126 3.08 -4.98 -4.99
CA LEU A 126 3.66 -6.13 -5.70
C LEU A 126 3.05 -6.32 -7.10
N TYR A 127 1.73 -6.09 -7.24
CA TYR A 127 1.07 -6.11 -8.55
C TYR A 127 1.56 -4.95 -9.44
N GLY A 128 1.72 -3.76 -8.89
CA GLY A 128 2.28 -2.60 -9.59
C GLY A 128 3.72 -2.83 -10.04
N LEU A 129 4.58 -3.37 -9.17
CA LEU A 129 5.94 -3.76 -9.51
C LEU A 129 5.97 -4.82 -10.61
N PHE A 130 5.12 -5.86 -10.51
CA PHE A 130 5.01 -6.89 -11.55
C PHE A 130 4.66 -6.29 -12.92
N VAL A 131 3.67 -5.39 -12.98
CA VAL A 131 3.28 -4.71 -14.22
C VAL A 131 4.42 -3.84 -14.74
N ALA A 132 5.08 -3.06 -13.86
CA ALA A 132 6.22 -2.22 -14.24
C ALA A 132 7.38 -3.06 -14.80
N HIS A 133 7.75 -4.16 -14.13
CA HIS A 133 8.78 -5.09 -14.63
C HIS A 133 8.39 -5.70 -15.99
N SER A 134 7.12 -6.05 -16.18
CA SER A 134 6.61 -6.58 -17.46
C SER A 134 6.75 -5.56 -18.59
N LEU A 135 6.42 -4.31 -18.33
CA LEU A 135 6.53 -3.22 -19.31
C LEU A 135 7.99 -2.90 -19.64
N ILE A 136 8.88 -2.88 -18.65
CA ILE A 136 10.33 -2.74 -18.88
C ILE A 136 10.87 -3.92 -19.72
N GLN A 137 10.47 -5.14 -19.40
CA GLN A 137 10.85 -6.33 -20.17
C GLN A 137 10.37 -6.26 -21.61
N SER A 138 9.22 -5.57 -21.85
CA SER A 138 8.66 -5.33 -23.20
C SER A 138 9.31 -4.16 -23.94
N GLY A 139 10.23 -3.41 -23.32
CA GLY A 139 11.03 -2.40 -24.00
C GLY A 139 10.96 -0.98 -23.45
N LEU A 140 10.06 -0.66 -22.49
CA LEU A 140 10.03 0.65 -21.85
C LEU A 140 11.32 0.90 -21.07
N GLY A 141 11.69 2.16 -20.87
CA GLY A 141 12.94 2.56 -20.20
C GLY A 141 12.74 2.99 -18.74
N LYS A 142 11.70 3.78 -18.47
CA LYS A 142 11.46 4.36 -17.14
C LYS A 142 9.98 4.41 -16.80
N ILE A 143 9.63 3.92 -15.61
CA ILE A 143 8.26 3.87 -15.11
C ILE A 143 8.23 4.53 -13.73
N LEU A 144 7.28 5.45 -13.55
CA LEU A 144 6.93 6.00 -12.26
C LEU A 144 5.70 5.23 -11.75
N LEU A 145 5.88 4.50 -10.65
CA LEU A 145 4.83 3.76 -9.97
C LEU A 145 4.42 4.51 -8.71
N ILE A 146 3.15 4.87 -8.63
CA ILE A 146 2.53 5.50 -7.45
C ILE A 146 1.65 4.47 -6.78
N CYS A 147 1.82 4.23 -5.47
CA CYS A 147 1.02 3.27 -4.72
C CYS A 147 0.57 3.86 -3.39
N GLY A 148 -0.70 3.79 -3.08
CA GLY A 148 -1.22 4.20 -1.79
C GLY A 148 -2.69 4.59 -1.83
N ASP A 149 -3.19 4.92 -0.65
CA ASP A 149 -4.61 5.15 -0.42
C ASP A 149 -4.86 6.27 0.60
N THR A 150 -6.06 6.82 0.55
CA THR A 150 -6.67 7.68 1.58
C THR A 150 -7.89 6.96 2.18
N LEU A 151 -7.66 5.75 2.71
CA LEU A 151 -8.71 4.84 3.19
C LEU A 151 -9.46 5.38 4.42
N SER A 152 -8.86 6.30 5.18
CA SER A 152 -9.53 6.94 6.33
C SER A 152 -10.87 7.56 5.93
N LYS A 153 -11.01 8.02 4.68
CA LYS A 153 -12.24 8.62 4.13
C LYS A 153 -13.40 7.64 3.96
N PHE A 154 -13.11 6.34 3.87
CA PHE A 154 -14.12 5.29 3.74
C PHE A 154 -14.46 4.62 5.06
N ILE A 155 -13.89 5.08 6.18
CA ILE A 155 -14.10 4.45 7.47
C ILE A 155 -14.96 5.35 8.34
N HIS A 156 -16.02 4.77 8.91
CA HIS A 156 -16.86 5.51 9.84
C HIS A 156 -16.03 5.93 11.06
N PRO A 157 -15.98 7.23 11.41
CA PRO A 157 -15.07 7.76 12.45
C PRO A 157 -15.29 7.16 13.85
N LYS A 158 -16.49 6.66 14.14
CA LYS A 158 -16.83 5.97 15.41
C LYS A 158 -16.62 4.45 15.36
N ASN A 159 -16.09 3.91 14.28
CA ASN A 159 -15.78 2.47 14.20
C ASN A 159 -14.48 2.19 14.95
N MET A 160 -14.58 1.87 16.24
CA MET A 160 -13.42 1.62 17.11
C MET A 160 -12.53 0.46 16.66
N ASN A 161 -13.03 -0.42 15.79
CA ASN A 161 -12.27 -1.57 15.29
C ASN A 161 -11.49 -1.25 14.01
N LEU A 162 -11.92 -0.27 13.22
CA LEU A 162 -11.29 0.06 11.93
C LEU A 162 -10.67 1.45 11.89
N ALA A 163 -11.32 2.47 12.47
CA ALA A 163 -10.85 3.85 12.36
C ALA A 163 -9.40 4.04 12.84
N PRO A 164 -8.95 3.41 13.96
CA PRO A 164 -7.57 3.56 14.40
C PRO A 164 -6.55 2.80 13.55
N ILE A 165 -6.98 1.73 12.83
CA ILE A 165 -6.05 0.82 12.14
C ILE A 165 -5.44 1.46 10.90
N PHE A 166 -6.20 2.30 10.16
CA PHE A 166 -5.76 2.83 8.89
C PHE A 166 -5.17 4.23 9.00
N GLY A 167 -4.05 4.42 8.33
CA GLY A 167 -3.46 5.70 8.00
C GLY A 167 -3.49 5.94 6.50
N ASP A 168 -3.29 7.18 6.08
CA ASP A 168 -3.24 7.58 4.69
C ASP A 168 -1.79 7.83 4.27
N GLY A 169 -1.42 7.35 3.11
CA GLY A 169 -0.07 7.55 2.59
C GLY A 169 0.08 7.05 1.16
N VAL A 170 0.98 7.67 0.43
CA VAL A 170 1.25 7.37 -0.98
C VAL A 170 2.74 7.34 -1.23
N SER A 171 3.20 6.31 -1.92
CA SER A 171 4.59 6.16 -2.36
C SER A 171 4.75 6.51 -3.84
N ALA A 172 5.92 6.99 -4.19
CA ALA A 172 6.43 7.06 -5.55
C ALA A 172 7.66 6.17 -5.65
N THR A 173 7.69 5.28 -6.63
CA THR A 173 8.80 4.37 -6.93
C THR A 173 9.24 4.56 -8.36
N LEU A 174 10.53 4.79 -8.60
CA LEU A 174 11.11 4.83 -9.94
C LEU A 174 11.68 3.48 -10.30
N ILE A 175 11.16 2.89 -11.39
CA ILE A 175 11.65 1.65 -11.97
C ILE A 175 12.32 1.96 -13.30
N GLU A 176 13.57 1.55 -13.45
CA GLU A 176 14.36 1.83 -14.65
C GLU A 176 14.86 0.55 -15.30
N LYS A 177 15.01 0.61 -16.62
CA LYS A 177 15.66 -0.44 -17.40
C LYS A 177 17.12 -0.58 -17.00
N THR A 178 17.59 -1.82 -16.92
CA THR A 178 19.00 -2.17 -16.69
C THR A 178 19.39 -3.35 -17.58
N ASP A 179 20.69 -3.60 -17.71
CA ASP A 179 21.16 -4.74 -18.51
C ASP A 179 20.82 -6.07 -17.86
N PHE A 180 20.97 -6.14 -16.53
CA PHE A 180 20.64 -7.34 -15.77
C PHE A 180 20.35 -7.04 -14.30
N ASN A 181 19.17 -7.46 -13.81
CA ASN A 181 18.80 -7.45 -12.40
C ASN A 181 17.62 -8.40 -12.16
N GLU A 182 17.89 -9.54 -11.54
CA GLU A 182 16.86 -10.55 -11.33
C GLU A 182 15.80 -10.10 -10.33
N ALA A 183 14.57 -10.34 -10.68
CA ALA A 183 13.38 -10.14 -9.85
C ALA A 183 12.43 -11.33 -10.03
N PHE A 184 11.99 -11.90 -8.93
CA PHE A 184 11.08 -13.04 -8.92
C PHE A 184 9.76 -12.64 -8.28
N PHE A 185 8.65 -13.05 -8.87
CA PHE A 185 7.30 -12.78 -8.38
C PHE A 185 6.48 -14.06 -8.29
N GLU A 186 5.73 -14.18 -7.20
CA GLU A 186 4.61 -15.11 -7.03
C GLU A 186 3.37 -14.27 -6.70
N LEU A 187 2.32 -14.37 -7.52
CA LEU A 187 1.07 -13.63 -7.33
C LEU A 187 -0.11 -14.57 -7.41
N GLY A 188 -1.15 -14.31 -6.62
CA GLY A 188 -2.38 -15.09 -6.63
C GLY A 188 -3.60 -14.27 -6.19
N SER A 189 -4.78 -14.82 -6.52
CA SER A 189 -6.07 -14.25 -6.11
C SER A 189 -7.09 -15.35 -5.87
N ASP A 190 -7.96 -15.15 -4.88
CA ASP A 190 -9.12 -16.02 -4.63
C ASP A 190 -10.37 -15.15 -4.42
N GLY A 191 -11.16 -15.03 -5.48
CA GLY A 191 -12.40 -14.24 -5.48
C GLY A 191 -13.52 -14.80 -4.60
N LYS A 192 -13.36 -15.99 -4.00
CA LYS A 192 -14.33 -16.57 -3.06
C LYS A 192 -14.53 -15.68 -1.82
N TYR A 193 -13.53 -14.87 -1.49
CA TYR A 193 -13.51 -14.06 -0.27
C TYR A 193 -13.69 -12.55 -0.54
N PHE A 194 -14.23 -12.20 -1.71
CA PHE A 194 -14.39 -10.80 -2.15
C PHE A 194 -15.17 -9.93 -1.15
N ASP A 195 -16.07 -10.52 -0.36
CA ASP A 195 -16.96 -9.87 0.58
C ASP A 195 -16.38 -9.69 2.00
N LYS A 196 -15.17 -10.22 2.26
CA LYS A 196 -14.56 -10.18 3.60
C LYS A 196 -13.85 -8.87 3.92
N LEU A 197 -13.47 -8.12 2.89
CA LEU A 197 -12.94 -6.77 2.99
C LEU A 197 -13.47 -5.98 1.80
N ILE A 198 -14.49 -5.14 2.04
CA ILE A 198 -15.28 -4.53 0.97
C ILE A 198 -15.88 -3.19 1.39
N ILE A 199 -16.09 -2.29 0.42
CA ILE A 199 -17.01 -1.17 0.53
C ILE A 199 -18.22 -1.54 -0.32
N PRO A 200 -19.36 -1.97 0.28
CA PRO A 200 -20.45 -2.58 -0.48
C PRO A 200 -21.17 -1.62 -1.42
N LYS A 201 -21.28 -0.32 -1.03
CA LYS A 201 -22.10 0.68 -1.71
C LYS A 201 -21.28 1.85 -2.25
N GLY A 202 -21.78 2.52 -3.24
CA GLY A 202 -21.18 3.73 -3.81
C GLY A 202 -20.61 3.55 -5.21
N ALA A 203 -20.48 2.28 -5.68
CA ALA A 203 -20.08 1.95 -7.06
C ALA A 203 -21.29 1.44 -7.87
N MET A 204 -21.06 0.91 -9.07
CA MET A 204 -22.12 0.58 -10.04
C MET A 204 -23.05 -0.56 -9.61
N ARG A 205 -22.56 -1.52 -8.80
CA ARG A 205 -23.40 -2.65 -8.37
C ARG A 205 -24.47 -2.25 -7.36
N ILE A 206 -24.11 -1.38 -6.41
CA ILE A 206 -25.04 -0.77 -5.42
C ILE A 206 -24.73 0.73 -5.41
N PRO A 207 -25.39 1.53 -6.26
CA PRO A 207 -25.18 2.97 -6.33
C PRO A 207 -25.60 3.69 -5.04
N LYS A 208 -25.11 4.90 -4.81
CA LYS A 208 -25.63 5.77 -3.75
C LYS A 208 -27.10 6.11 -4.03
N ALA A 209 -27.94 6.04 -2.99
CA ALA A 209 -29.37 6.30 -3.12
C ALA A 209 -29.72 7.72 -3.57
N ASP A 210 -28.84 8.70 -3.28
CA ASP A 210 -29.01 10.11 -3.68
C ASP A 210 -29.20 10.32 -5.19
N ILE A 211 -28.84 9.33 -6.02
CA ILE A 211 -29.05 9.38 -7.47
C ILE A 211 -30.53 9.17 -7.82
N PHE A 212 -31.34 8.58 -6.92
CA PHE A 212 -32.70 8.12 -7.21
C PHE A 212 -33.79 8.61 -6.23
N ASN A 213 -33.53 9.60 -5.38
CA ASN A 213 -34.50 10.26 -4.50
C ASN A 213 -35.31 9.32 -3.60
N ASP A 214 -34.73 8.26 -3.04
CA ASP A 214 -35.43 7.44 -2.04
C ASP A 214 -34.88 7.71 -0.63
N ASP A 215 -35.34 8.81 -0.03
CA ASP A 215 -34.98 9.25 1.32
C ASP A 215 -35.35 8.23 2.42
N SER A 216 -36.27 7.30 2.16
CA SER A 216 -36.76 6.36 3.18
C SER A 216 -35.79 5.29 3.57
N LEU A 217 -34.91 4.88 2.63
CA LEU A 217 -33.84 3.87 2.85
C LEU A 217 -32.59 4.48 3.48
N MET A 218 -32.39 5.80 3.37
CA MET A 218 -31.19 6.51 3.82
C MET A 218 -31.10 6.74 5.32
N GLN A 219 -32.17 6.48 6.08
CA GLN A 219 -32.26 6.86 7.49
C GLN A 219 -31.87 5.76 8.47
N THR A 220 -31.65 4.53 8.03
CA THR A 220 -31.25 3.45 8.92
C THR A 220 -29.73 3.42 9.12
N GLU A 221 -29.28 3.20 10.34
CA GLU A 221 -27.85 3.08 10.68
C GLU A 221 -27.16 1.94 9.91
N GLU A 222 -27.92 0.88 9.65
CA GLU A 222 -27.50 -0.27 8.84
C GLU A 222 -27.19 0.13 7.38
N PHE A 223 -27.94 1.04 6.80
CA PHE A 223 -27.74 1.53 5.43
C PHE A 223 -26.52 2.46 5.31
N ARG A 224 -26.25 3.28 6.34
CA ARG A 224 -25.05 4.14 6.42
C ARG A 224 -23.77 3.29 6.54
N GLN A 225 -23.85 2.13 7.19
CA GLN A 225 -22.70 1.22 7.31
C GLN A 225 -22.28 0.63 5.96
N LEU A 226 -23.20 0.47 5.01
CA LEU A 226 -22.88 -0.07 3.67
C LEU A 226 -21.99 0.85 2.83
N GLU A 227 -21.93 2.14 3.12
CA GLU A 227 -21.06 3.10 2.43
C GLU A 227 -19.63 3.12 2.99
N ASN A 228 -19.42 2.44 4.12
CA ASN A 228 -18.13 2.37 4.79
C ASN A 228 -17.41 1.07 4.52
N LEU A 229 -16.12 1.09 4.77
CA LEU A 229 -15.30 -0.11 4.73
C LEU A 229 -15.78 -1.13 5.77
N TYR A 230 -16.10 -2.32 5.30
CA TYR A 230 -16.39 -3.50 6.11
C TYR A 230 -15.19 -4.45 6.08
N MET A 231 -14.84 -5.01 7.23
CA MET A 231 -13.79 -6.02 7.36
C MET A 231 -14.21 -7.12 8.34
N ASP A 232 -14.23 -8.35 7.87
CA ASP A 232 -14.32 -9.56 8.71
C ASP A 232 -12.92 -9.89 9.24
N GLY A 233 -12.55 -9.24 10.36
CA GLY A 233 -11.18 -9.25 10.87
C GLY A 233 -10.64 -10.65 11.17
N ALA A 234 -11.48 -11.57 11.68
CA ALA A 234 -11.05 -12.93 12.01
C ALA A 234 -10.74 -13.77 10.75
N ASN A 235 -11.63 -13.71 9.76
CA ASN A 235 -11.42 -14.41 8.49
C ASN A 235 -10.23 -13.80 7.72
N ILE A 236 -10.13 -12.46 7.66
CA ILE A 236 -9.00 -11.77 7.01
C ILE A 236 -7.68 -12.17 7.66
N PHE A 237 -7.60 -12.22 9.00
CA PHE A 237 -6.38 -12.62 9.71
C PHE A 237 -5.93 -14.05 9.33
N ASN A 238 -6.85 -15.02 9.39
CA ASN A 238 -6.53 -16.42 9.09
C ASN A 238 -6.10 -16.60 7.63
N MET A 239 -6.81 -15.97 6.71
CA MET A 239 -6.53 -16.05 5.28
C MET A 239 -5.22 -15.35 4.91
N ALA A 240 -4.94 -14.21 5.54
CA ALA A 240 -3.69 -13.50 5.38
C ALA A 240 -2.50 -14.36 5.82
N LEU A 241 -2.59 -14.92 7.03
CA LEU A 241 -1.55 -15.79 7.57
C LEU A 241 -1.29 -16.99 6.62
N GLU A 242 -2.36 -17.71 6.22
CA GLU A 242 -2.23 -18.86 5.32
C GLU A 242 -1.63 -18.49 3.96
N SER A 243 -2.15 -17.41 3.33
CA SER A 243 -1.71 -17.00 1.98
C SER A 243 -0.27 -16.47 1.99
N GLU A 244 0.13 -15.67 3.00
CA GLU A 244 1.49 -15.16 3.09
C GLU A 244 2.51 -16.25 3.39
N LEU A 245 2.22 -17.17 4.33
CA LEU A 245 3.09 -18.31 4.61
C LEU A 245 3.31 -19.19 3.39
N LYS A 246 2.25 -19.44 2.62
CA LYS A 246 2.31 -20.24 1.40
C LYS A 246 3.10 -19.50 0.31
N SER A 247 2.73 -18.25 0.01
CA SER A 247 3.34 -17.44 -1.04
C SER A 247 4.83 -17.21 -0.77
N PHE A 248 5.20 -16.92 0.49
CA PHE A 248 6.60 -16.78 0.91
C PHE A 248 7.43 -18.05 0.65
N LYS A 249 6.94 -19.23 1.03
CA LYS A 249 7.64 -20.49 0.77
C LYS A 249 7.77 -20.75 -0.72
N GLU A 250 6.70 -20.52 -1.48
CA GLU A 250 6.66 -20.72 -2.92
C GLU A 250 7.61 -19.79 -3.69
N ILE A 251 7.79 -18.52 -3.25
CA ILE A 251 8.71 -17.60 -3.92
C ILE A 251 10.17 -17.96 -3.63
N LEU A 252 10.50 -18.37 -2.41
CA LEU A 252 11.86 -18.84 -2.08
C LEU A 252 12.24 -20.10 -2.88
N GLU A 253 11.32 -21.07 -2.96
CA GLU A 253 11.54 -22.27 -3.78
C GLU A 253 11.72 -21.91 -5.27
N PHE A 254 10.90 -21.02 -5.81
CA PHE A 254 10.95 -20.62 -7.22
C PHE A 254 12.21 -19.81 -7.54
N SER A 255 12.58 -18.85 -6.71
CA SER A 255 13.76 -18.00 -6.92
C SER A 255 15.07 -18.77 -6.76
N LYS A 256 15.09 -19.85 -5.97
CA LYS A 256 16.28 -20.60 -5.54
C LYS A 256 17.31 -19.73 -4.80
N VAL A 257 16.88 -18.60 -4.27
CA VAL A 257 17.70 -17.73 -3.43
C VAL A 257 17.73 -18.34 -2.03
N ASP A 258 18.92 -18.53 -1.48
CA ASP A 258 19.09 -19.01 -0.11
C ASP A 258 18.59 -17.93 0.86
N GLU A 259 17.79 -18.29 1.85
CA GLU A 259 17.24 -17.37 2.85
C GLU A 259 18.34 -16.54 3.54
N LYS A 260 19.51 -17.14 3.78
CA LYS A 260 20.65 -16.44 4.38
C LYS A 260 21.17 -15.25 3.56
N ASP A 261 20.99 -15.29 2.22
CA ASP A 261 21.41 -14.23 1.29
C ASP A 261 20.37 -13.09 1.19
N ILE A 262 19.21 -13.23 1.85
CA ILE A 262 18.19 -12.20 1.98
C ILE A 262 18.49 -11.38 3.22
N ALA A 263 18.63 -10.06 3.04
CA ALA A 263 18.91 -9.14 4.13
C ALA A 263 17.64 -8.82 4.94
N PHE A 264 16.50 -8.67 4.26
CA PHE A 264 15.23 -8.31 4.89
C PHE A 264 14.07 -9.12 4.32
N HIS A 265 13.15 -9.52 5.20
CA HIS A 265 11.85 -10.07 4.87
C HIS A 265 10.77 -9.04 5.21
N LEU A 266 10.25 -8.37 4.18
CA LEU A 266 9.33 -7.25 4.32
C LEU A 266 7.90 -7.75 4.12
N PHE A 267 7.15 -7.82 5.21
CA PHE A 267 5.72 -8.18 5.19
C PHE A 267 4.86 -6.93 5.23
N HIS A 268 3.69 -6.98 4.59
CA HIS A 268 2.71 -5.92 4.66
C HIS A 268 2.34 -5.61 6.11
N GLN A 269 2.43 -4.34 6.48
CA GLN A 269 2.23 -3.85 7.85
C GLN A 269 0.74 -3.56 8.11
N SER A 270 -0.10 -4.60 8.12
CA SER A 270 -1.53 -4.46 8.43
C SER A 270 -1.83 -4.54 9.93
N ASN A 271 -0.97 -5.25 10.66
CA ASN A 271 -1.14 -5.59 12.07
C ASN A 271 0.18 -6.17 12.59
N ALA A 272 0.74 -5.59 13.65
CA ALA A 272 2.02 -6.04 14.18
C ALA A 272 1.99 -7.51 14.64
N TYR A 273 0.89 -7.94 15.28
CA TYR A 273 0.73 -9.33 15.72
C TYR A 273 0.71 -10.33 14.55
N LEU A 274 0.11 -9.98 13.40
CA LEU A 274 0.13 -10.85 12.22
C LEU A 274 1.56 -11.04 11.70
N VAL A 275 2.35 -9.96 11.61
CA VAL A 275 3.75 -10.03 11.18
C VAL A 275 4.57 -10.90 12.14
N ASP A 276 4.34 -10.77 13.45
CA ASP A 276 4.99 -11.61 14.46
C ASP A 276 4.62 -13.09 14.31
N CYS A 277 3.33 -13.41 14.08
CA CYS A 277 2.89 -14.78 13.80
C CYS A 277 3.57 -15.37 12.54
N ILE A 278 3.63 -14.59 11.46
CA ILE A 278 4.31 -15.03 10.23
C ILE A 278 5.79 -15.30 10.47
N LYS A 279 6.47 -14.39 11.18
CA LYS A 279 7.88 -14.53 11.55
C LYS A 279 8.15 -15.80 12.37
N GLU A 280 7.32 -16.05 13.37
CA GLU A 280 7.43 -17.24 14.24
C GLU A 280 7.19 -18.55 13.45
N GLU A 281 6.13 -18.62 12.65
CA GLU A 281 5.80 -19.79 11.83
C GLU A 281 6.88 -20.11 10.76
N LEU A 282 7.48 -19.07 10.20
CA LEU A 282 8.57 -19.20 9.23
C LEU A 282 9.95 -19.36 9.90
N LYS A 283 10.04 -19.16 11.22
CA LYS A 283 11.28 -19.21 12.01
C LYS A 283 12.35 -18.23 11.49
N LEU A 284 11.91 -17.05 11.10
CA LEU A 284 12.80 -16.01 10.59
C LEU A 284 13.48 -15.26 11.75
N ASN A 285 14.68 -14.74 11.49
CA ASN A 285 15.42 -13.95 12.47
C ASN A 285 14.75 -12.58 12.66
N ASP A 286 14.60 -12.13 13.90
CA ASP A 286 14.00 -10.84 14.27
C ASP A 286 14.66 -9.66 13.57
N ASP A 287 15.98 -9.66 13.43
CA ASP A 287 16.75 -8.59 12.80
C ASP A 287 16.45 -8.45 11.29
N LYS A 288 15.89 -9.50 10.66
CA LYS A 288 15.53 -9.50 9.24
C LYS A 288 14.07 -9.14 8.97
N VAL A 289 13.21 -9.10 10.00
CA VAL A 289 11.76 -8.85 9.85
C VAL A 289 11.36 -7.57 10.56
N PRO A 290 11.51 -6.41 9.90
CA PRO A 290 11.09 -5.14 10.49
C PRO A 290 9.57 -5.08 10.65
N ASN A 291 9.11 -4.61 11.82
CA ASN A 291 7.69 -4.56 12.19
C ASN A 291 7.40 -3.29 13.02
N PHE A 292 7.51 -2.10 12.41
CA PHE A 292 7.41 -0.83 13.12
C PHE A 292 6.56 0.25 12.41
N ILE A 293 6.11 0.00 11.17
CA ILE A 293 5.30 1.00 10.44
C ILE A 293 3.95 1.19 11.11
N MET A 294 3.35 0.10 11.61
CA MET A 294 2.07 0.18 12.32
C MET A 294 2.12 1.13 13.54
N GLU A 295 3.24 1.17 14.25
CA GLU A 295 3.39 2.03 15.43
C GLU A 295 3.38 3.52 15.05
N LYS A 296 4.04 3.87 13.96
CA LYS A 296 4.27 5.26 13.56
C LYS A 296 3.19 5.82 12.64
N TYR A 297 2.68 4.99 11.71
CA TYR A 297 1.86 5.44 10.58
C TYR A 297 0.56 4.66 10.42
N ALA A 298 0.33 3.60 11.20
CA ALA A 298 -0.74 2.63 11.03
C ALA A 298 -0.67 1.88 9.69
N ASN A 299 -1.75 1.23 9.26
CA ASN A 299 -1.80 0.50 7.99
C ASN A 299 -1.92 1.48 6.81
N LEU A 300 -0.86 1.64 6.05
CA LEU A 300 -0.78 2.50 4.86
C LEU A 300 -1.19 1.78 3.57
N SER A 301 -1.97 0.68 3.65
CA SER A 301 -2.40 -0.09 2.48
C SER A 301 -1.21 -0.49 1.57
N ALA A 302 -1.32 -0.29 0.25
CA ALA A 302 -0.25 -0.58 -0.72
C ALA A 302 1.07 0.20 -0.47
N CYS A 303 1.01 1.28 0.33
CA CYS A 303 2.19 2.08 0.66
C CYS A 303 3.05 1.49 1.80
N SER A 304 2.56 0.45 2.52
CA SER A 304 3.27 -0.11 3.70
C SER A 304 4.66 -0.66 3.38
N LEU A 305 4.82 -1.40 2.29
CA LEU A 305 6.12 -1.96 1.88
C LEU A 305 7.11 -0.88 1.44
N PRO A 306 6.73 0.10 0.58
CA PRO A 306 7.57 1.26 0.31
C PRO A 306 7.95 2.05 1.57
N ALA A 307 7.04 2.22 2.51
CA ALA A 307 7.30 2.92 3.76
C ALA A 307 8.36 2.22 4.62
N LEU A 308 8.34 0.87 4.69
CA LEU A 308 9.42 0.10 5.32
C LEU A 308 10.78 0.39 4.67
N LEU A 309 10.85 0.35 3.34
CA LEU A 309 12.10 0.59 2.61
C LEU A 309 12.63 2.02 2.81
N CYS A 310 11.78 3.00 3.04
CA CYS A 310 12.18 4.37 3.34
C CYS A 310 12.71 4.57 4.77
N GLU A 311 12.22 3.78 5.74
CA GLU A 311 12.58 3.89 7.15
C GLU A 311 13.71 2.94 7.58
N LEU A 312 14.13 2.02 6.69
CA LEU A 312 15.22 1.09 6.97
C LEU A 312 16.58 1.69 6.61
N ASP A 313 17.56 1.46 7.48
CA ASP A 313 18.97 1.65 7.15
C ASP A 313 19.43 0.45 6.26
N THR A 314 19.38 0.65 4.96
CA THR A 314 19.66 -0.42 3.99
C THR A 314 21.11 -0.39 3.52
N PRO A 315 21.74 -1.58 3.34
CA PRO A 315 23.04 -1.66 2.68
C PRO A 315 22.98 -1.11 1.25
N LYS A 316 24.14 -0.72 0.73
CA LYS A 316 24.25 -0.24 -0.66
C LYS A 316 23.76 -1.25 -1.71
N GLU A 317 23.94 -2.53 -1.44
CA GLU A 317 23.46 -3.64 -2.26
C GLU A 317 22.91 -4.74 -1.35
N PHE A 318 21.65 -5.15 -1.60
CA PHE A 318 20.98 -6.16 -0.79
C PHE A 318 19.86 -6.85 -1.56
N LYS A 319 19.47 -8.03 -1.07
CA LYS A 319 18.26 -8.72 -1.50
C LYS A 319 17.19 -8.61 -0.42
N ALA A 320 15.94 -8.43 -0.82
CA ALA A 320 14.82 -8.51 0.09
C ALA A 320 13.71 -9.40 -0.49
N SER A 321 13.03 -10.12 0.39
CA SER A 321 11.73 -10.70 0.07
C SER A 321 10.64 -9.73 0.51
N LEU A 322 9.66 -9.52 -0.34
CA LEU A 322 8.48 -8.69 -0.09
C LEU A 322 7.25 -9.59 -0.14
N SER A 323 6.36 -9.49 0.84
CA SER A 323 5.08 -10.22 0.85
C SER A 323 3.94 -9.34 1.29
N ALA A 324 2.79 -9.47 0.62
CA ALA A 324 1.58 -8.73 0.96
C ALA A 324 0.33 -9.49 0.56
N PHE A 325 -0.75 -9.20 1.28
CA PHE A 325 -2.10 -9.62 0.94
C PHE A 325 -3.05 -8.42 0.97
N GLY A 326 -4.23 -8.55 0.39
CA GLY A 326 -5.22 -7.48 0.38
C GLY A 326 -6.60 -7.95 -0.06
N ALA A 327 -7.53 -6.98 -0.09
CA ALA A 327 -8.89 -7.21 -0.56
C ALA A 327 -8.91 -7.90 -1.93
N GLY A 328 -9.92 -8.84 -2.10
CA GLY A 328 -10.09 -9.62 -3.29
C GLY A 328 -10.52 -11.06 -3.01
N LEU A 329 -9.87 -11.96 -2.33
CA LEU A 329 -8.52 -11.80 -1.75
C LEU A 329 -7.47 -11.80 -2.84
N SER A 330 -6.43 -10.99 -2.70
CA SER A 330 -5.22 -11.04 -3.52
C SER A 330 -3.98 -11.05 -2.65
N TRP A 331 -2.94 -11.74 -3.10
CA TRP A 331 -1.66 -11.82 -2.41
C TRP A 331 -0.51 -11.83 -3.39
N GLY A 332 0.67 -11.61 -2.88
CA GLY A 332 1.90 -11.76 -3.63
C GLY A 332 3.13 -11.81 -2.76
N SER A 333 4.17 -12.45 -3.30
CA SER A 333 5.52 -12.38 -2.79
C SER A 333 6.50 -12.12 -3.93
N ALA A 334 7.58 -11.40 -3.61
CA ALA A 334 8.66 -11.15 -4.55
C ALA A 334 10.02 -11.32 -3.87
N VAL A 335 11.03 -11.72 -4.63
CA VAL A 335 12.43 -11.61 -4.24
C VAL A 335 13.09 -10.63 -5.20
N LEU A 336 13.59 -9.53 -4.65
CA LEU A 336 14.15 -8.41 -5.41
C LEU A 336 15.57 -8.10 -4.99
N ASN A 337 16.40 -7.71 -5.96
CA ASN A 337 17.73 -7.17 -5.73
C ASN A 337 17.68 -5.64 -5.77
N PHE A 338 18.25 -5.01 -4.75
CA PHE A 338 18.40 -3.57 -4.64
C PHE A 338 19.87 -3.20 -4.73
N LYS A 339 20.17 -2.14 -5.46
CA LYS A 339 21.49 -1.56 -5.58
C LYS A 339 21.41 -0.06 -5.69
N ASP A 340 22.15 0.63 -4.82
CA ASP A 340 22.18 2.09 -4.74
C ASP A 340 20.74 2.68 -4.65
N LEU A 341 19.89 2.05 -3.84
CA LEU A 341 18.49 2.49 -3.69
C LEU A 341 18.44 3.88 -3.06
N TYR A 342 17.86 4.83 -3.80
CA TYR A 342 17.59 6.15 -3.27
C TYR A 342 16.30 6.14 -2.43
N THR A 343 16.40 6.55 -1.17
CA THR A 343 15.25 6.74 -0.28
C THR A 343 15.37 8.06 0.47
N LYS A 344 14.27 8.50 1.03
CA LYS A 344 14.22 9.59 2.03
C LYS A 344 13.32 9.16 3.17
N ASP A 345 13.51 9.77 4.33
CA ASP A 345 12.56 9.71 5.45
C ASP A 345 11.16 10.05 4.94
N ILE A 346 10.15 9.47 5.55
CA ILE A 346 8.76 9.68 5.13
C ILE A 346 8.43 11.18 5.19
N LEU A 347 7.97 11.70 4.06
CA LEU A 347 7.68 13.12 3.85
C LEU A 347 6.31 13.48 4.45
N ILE A 348 6.24 14.64 5.08
CA ILE A 348 4.98 15.22 5.52
C ILE A 348 4.48 16.19 4.44
N TYR A 349 3.32 15.87 3.87
CA TYR A 349 2.66 16.76 2.92
C TYR A 349 1.90 17.86 3.65
N THR A 350 2.24 19.09 3.35
CA THR A 350 1.51 20.29 3.78
C THR A 350 0.90 20.95 2.55
N LYS A 351 -0.40 21.24 2.62
CA LYS A 351 -1.08 21.92 1.52
C LYS A 351 -0.54 23.35 1.38
N GLU A 352 -0.05 23.70 0.20
CA GLU A 352 0.28 25.10 -0.12
C GLU A 352 -0.99 25.96 0.03
N LYS A 353 -0.89 27.05 0.80
CA LYS A 353 -1.99 27.99 1.06
C LYS A 353 -2.29 28.85 -0.16
#